data_ad0fe6f27421a126c11d43504b4e082c
#
_entry.id   ad0fe6f27421a126c11d43504b4e082c
#
_cell.length_a   1.000
_cell.length_b   1.000
_cell.length_c   1.000
_cell.angle_alpha   90.00
_cell.angle_beta   90.00
_cell.angle_gamma   90.00
#
_symmetry.space_group_name_H-M   'P 1'
#
loop_
_entity.id
_entity.type
_entity.pdbx_description
1 polymer ?
#
loop_
_entity_poly.entity_id
_entity_poly.type
_entity_poly.pdbx_seq_one_letter_code
_entity_poly.pdbx_strand_id
1 'polypeptide(L)'
;MIPITDLSWQRHSWQSLVSSAIRTTDGLADALGVELEQVETDFPINVPLPYLARIERGNPQDPLLLQVMTSVDELQQSGTTSPLQEEAFKLGFGLIQKYAGRVLVITTGSCAIHCRYCFRRHFPYEDNQPSTEDWSELFRRIEQDQSLSEVILSGGDPLMLNDRRLAWIGENLARIQHITTLRLHTRMPIVIPQRVTSTLLEWMTLSSLNIVMVTHVNHGNEIDPEVKSAMNRLKRAGVTLLNQSVLLKDINDNAEALATLSHKLMDSGVLPY
;
A
#
# COMPACT_ATOMS: atom_id res chain seq x y z
N MET A 1 -17.60 0.57 18.94
CA MET A 1 -16.32 -0.06 18.53
C MET A 1 -16.57 -1.56 18.40
N ILE A 2 -16.19 -2.21 17.29
CA ILE A 2 -16.36 -3.66 17.13
C ILE A 2 -15.22 -4.31 17.93
N PRO A 3 -15.50 -5.20 18.89
CA PRO A 3 -14.43 -5.86 19.65
C PRO A 3 -13.52 -6.68 18.71
N ILE A 4 -12.20 -6.63 18.90
CA ILE A 4 -11.21 -7.41 18.09
C ILE A 4 -11.48 -8.92 18.20
N THR A 5 -12.07 -9.35 19.32
CA THR A 5 -12.47 -10.74 19.56
C THR A 5 -13.72 -11.17 18.77
N ASP A 6 -14.48 -10.21 18.23
CA ASP A 6 -15.60 -10.48 17.34
C ASP A 6 -15.11 -10.51 15.88
N LEU A 7 -14.97 -11.69 15.32
CA LEU A 7 -14.55 -11.89 13.93
C LEU A 7 -15.63 -11.59 12.89
N SER A 8 -16.76 -10.99 13.28
CA SER A 8 -17.84 -10.60 12.34
C SER A 8 -17.35 -9.64 11.25
N TRP A 9 -16.32 -8.83 11.55
CA TRP A 9 -15.70 -7.91 10.59
C TRP A 9 -15.08 -8.63 9.37
N GLN A 10 -14.74 -9.91 9.45
CA GLN A 10 -14.22 -10.69 8.34
C GLN A 10 -15.20 -10.77 7.16
N ARG A 11 -16.49 -10.57 7.42
CA ARG A 11 -17.56 -10.56 6.39
C ARG A 11 -17.86 -9.16 5.86
N HIS A 12 -17.23 -8.12 6.41
CA HIS A 12 -17.44 -6.75 5.97
C HIS A 12 -16.78 -6.49 4.62
N SER A 13 -17.35 -5.57 3.84
CA SER A 13 -16.69 -5.08 2.64
C SER A 13 -15.40 -4.35 3.00
N TRP A 14 -14.43 -4.34 2.10
CA TRP A 14 -13.18 -3.62 2.33
C TRP A 14 -13.40 -2.12 2.58
N GLN A 15 -14.41 -1.51 1.93
CA GLN A 15 -14.76 -0.10 2.16
C GLN A 15 -15.24 0.12 3.60
N SER A 16 -16.07 -0.78 4.12
CA SER A 16 -16.52 -0.73 5.52
C SER A 16 -15.35 -0.86 6.48
N LEU A 17 -14.38 -1.73 6.18
CA LEU A 17 -13.17 -1.90 6.99
C LEU A 17 -12.27 -0.66 6.98
N VAL A 18 -12.16 0.03 5.84
CA VAL A 18 -11.46 1.33 5.76
C VAL A 18 -12.19 2.38 6.59
N SER A 19 -13.51 2.48 6.50
CA SER A 19 -14.29 3.50 7.20
C SER A 19 -14.30 3.30 8.72
N SER A 20 -14.22 2.05 9.19
CA SER A 20 -14.19 1.68 10.62
C SER A 20 -12.79 1.63 11.24
N ALA A 21 -11.77 2.07 10.52
CA ALA A 21 -10.39 2.11 11.05
C ALA A 21 -10.28 2.96 12.32
N ILE A 22 -9.41 2.54 13.24
CA ILE A 22 -9.08 3.32 14.45
C ILE A 22 -8.21 4.50 14.04
N ARG A 23 -8.57 5.70 14.53
CA ARG A 23 -7.94 6.97 14.13
C ARG A 23 -7.40 7.78 15.29
N THR A 24 -7.45 7.25 16.51
CA THR A 24 -6.97 7.93 17.72
C THR A 24 -6.04 7.03 18.50
N THR A 25 -5.06 7.62 19.20
CA THR A 25 -4.13 6.90 20.07
C THR A 25 -4.89 6.19 21.18
N ASP A 26 -5.87 6.85 21.83
CA ASP A 26 -6.71 6.24 22.88
C ASP A 26 -7.46 5.02 22.36
N GLY A 27 -8.08 5.13 21.17
CA GLY A 27 -8.80 4.01 20.57
C GLY A 27 -7.89 2.82 20.26
N LEU A 28 -6.63 3.08 19.87
CA LEU A 28 -5.62 2.03 19.64
C LEU A 28 -5.14 1.42 20.97
N ALA A 29 -4.88 2.25 21.99
CA ALA A 29 -4.49 1.83 23.33
C ALA A 29 -5.56 0.93 23.97
N ASP A 30 -6.83 1.37 23.94
CA ASP A 30 -7.97 0.61 24.48
C ASP A 30 -8.14 -0.73 23.76
N ALA A 31 -8.06 -0.72 22.42
CA ALA A 31 -8.23 -1.92 21.62
C ALA A 31 -7.15 -2.97 21.91
N LEU A 32 -5.92 -2.55 22.16
CA LEU A 32 -4.77 -3.43 22.39
C LEU A 32 -4.54 -3.72 23.89
N GLY A 33 -5.09 -2.93 24.81
CA GLY A 33 -4.84 -3.02 26.23
C GLY A 33 -3.40 -2.64 26.60
N VAL A 34 -2.87 -1.60 25.98
CA VAL A 34 -1.53 -1.05 26.20
C VAL A 34 -1.62 0.43 26.55
N GLU A 35 -0.63 0.95 27.25
CA GLU A 35 -0.44 2.39 27.40
C GLU A 35 0.36 2.91 26.20
N LEU A 36 -0.16 3.93 25.51
CA LEU A 36 0.51 4.59 24.39
C LEU A 36 0.67 6.08 24.68
N GLU A 37 1.84 6.60 24.34
CA GLU A 37 2.11 8.01 24.47
C GLU A 37 1.30 8.84 23.47
N GLN A 38 0.68 9.92 23.95
CA GLN A 38 -0.04 10.87 23.11
C GLN A 38 0.95 11.80 22.42
N VAL A 39 1.05 11.71 21.12
CA VAL A 39 1.93 12.58 20.32
C VAL A 39 1.08 13.30 19.29
N GLU A 40 1.01 14.62 19.37
CA GLU A 40 0.36 15.45 18.36
C GLU A 40 1.24 15.52 17.11
N THR A 41 0.73 15.05 15.99
CA THR A 41 1.42 15.08 14.70
C THR A 41 0.43 15.41 13.59
N ASP A 42 0.94 15.98 12.49
CA ASP A 42 0.21 16.25 11.26
C ASP A 42 -0.15 14.97 10.46
N PHE A 43 0.35 13.81 10.90
CA PHE A 43 0.10 12.52 10.28
C PHE A 43 -0.63 11.59 11.26
N PRO A 44 -1.97 11.62 11.31
CA PRO A 44 -2.78 10.92 12.31
C PRO A 44 -2.69 9.40 12.17
N ILE A 45 -3.04 8.70 13.25
CA ILE A 45 -3.22 7.24 13.24
C ILE A 45 -4.37 6.88 12.30
N ASN A 46 -4.20 5.79 11.55
CA ASN A 46 -5.26 5.14 10.76
C ASN A 46 -4.94 3.64 10.67
N VAL A 47 -5.63 2.82 11.48
CA VAL A 47 -5.36 1.38 11.62
C VAL A 47 -6.66 0.59 11.44
N PRO A 48 -6.84 -0.15 10.34
CA PRO A 48 -8.03 -0.96 10.12
C PRO A 48 -8.02 -2.26 10.92
N LEU A 49 -9.23 -2.76 11.24
CA LEU A 49 -9.43 -3.92 12.08
C LEU A 49 -8.65 -5.18 11.64
N PRO A 50 -8.54 -5.54 10.34
CA PRO A 50 -7.78 -6.73 9.96
C PRO A 50 -6.28 -6.63 10.28
N TYR A 51 -5.70 -5.42 10.20
CA TYR A 51 -4.31 -5.20 10.62
C TYR A 51 -4.18 -5.22 12.13
N LEU A 52 -5.08 -4.53 12.83
CA LEU A 52 -5.13 -4.47 14.30
C LEU A 52 -5.23 -5.86 14.93
N ALA A 53 -6.02 -6.78 14.34
CA ALA A 53 -6.22 -8.13 14.85
C ALA A 53 -4.95 -8.99 14.85
N ARG A 54 -3.89 -8.57 14.14
CA ARG A 54 -2.58 -9.25 14.08
C ARG A 54 -1.56 -8.67 15.07
N ILE A 55 -1.88 -7.55 15.71
CA ILE A 55 -1.05 -6.94 16.75
C ILE A 55 -1.27 -7.70 18.07
N GLU A 56 -0.20 -8.08 18.74
CA GLU A 56 -0.25 -8.77 20.02
C GLU A 56 -0.77 -7.84 21.13
N ARG A 57 -1.88 -8.24 21.76
CA ARG A 57 -2.47 -7.45 22.85
C ARG A 57 -1.55 -7.44 24.07
N GLY A 58 -1.49 -6.30 24.73
CA GLY A 58 -0.65 -6.11 25.92
C GLY A 58 0.84 -5.98 25.62
N ASN A 59 1.25 -6.00 24.35
CA ASN A 59 2.65 -5.85 23.95
C ASN A 59 2.91 -4.48 23.30
N PRO A 60 3.45 -3.49 24.02
CA PRO A 60 3.76 -2.18 23.44
C PRO A 60 4.94 -2.20 22.46
N GLN A 61 5.70 -3.30 22.41
CA GLN A 61 6.83 -3.50 21.50
C GLN A 61 6.49 -4.41 20.31
N ASP A 62 5.20 -4.67 20.07
CA ASP A 62 4.79 -5.46 18.92
C ASP A 62 5.26 -4.82 17.61
N PRO A 63 5.95 -5.57 16.71
CA PRO A 63 6.53 -5.02 15.48
C PRO A 63 5.50 -4.47 14.49
N LEU A 64 4.24 -4.86 14.59
CA LEU A 64 3.17 -4.29 13.77
C LEU A 64 2.65 -2.99 14.38
N LEU A 65 2.55 -2.92 15.71
CA LEU A 65 2.18 -1.70 16.43
C LEU A 65 3.19 -0.59 16.17
N LEU A 66 4.49 -0.88 16.28
CA LEU A 66 5.58 0.08 16.04
C LEU A 66 5.57 0.69 14.62
N GLN A 67 4.95 0.03 13.65
CA GLN A 67 4.82 0.57 12.28
C GLN A 67 3.71 1.62 12.14
N VAL A 68 2.81 1.75 13.10
CA VAL A 68 1.58 2.56 12.97
C VAL A 68 1.36 3.52 14.15
N MET A 69 1.98 3.29 15.30
CA MET A 69 1.87 4.20 16.44
C MET A 69 2.76 5.43 16.25
N THR A 70 2.32 6.56 16.79
CA THR A 70 3.12 7.80 16.83
C THR A 70 4.24 7.71 17.85
N SER A 71 5.34 8.43 17.63
CA SER A 71 6.49 8.53 18.54
C SER A 71 6.93 9.98 18.70
N VAL A 72 7.39 10.34 19.90
CA VAL A 72 8.01 11.65 20.17
C VAL A 72 9.21 11.93 19.27
N ASP A 73 9.89 10.91 18.77
CA ASP A 73 11.00 11.05 17.83
C ASP A 73 10.57 11.71 16.52
N GLU A 74 9.28 11.62 16.15
CA GLU A 74 8.75 12.27 14.96
C GLU A 74 8.67 13.80 15.07
N LEU A 75 8.75 14.36 16.28
CA LEU A 75 8.79 15.79 16.55
C LEU A 75 10.18 16.39 16.34
N GLN A 76 11.21 15.53 16.21
CA GLN A 76 12.57 15.98 15.95
C GLN A 76 12.68 16.45 14.50
N GLN A 77 13.04 17.72 14.33
CA GLN A 77 13.29 18.31 13.01
C GLN A 77 14.65 17.89 12.46
N SER A 78 14.81 16.60 12.13
CA SER A 78 16.03 16.05 11.56
C SER A 78 15.74 15.40 10.21
N GLY A 79 16.67 15.56 9.25
CA GLY A 79 16.52 14.94 7.91
C GLY A 79 15.77 15.82 6.91
N THR A 80 15.17 15.19 5.91
CA THR A 80 14.42 15.86 4.83
C THR A 80 12.99 15.34 4.72
N THR A 81 12.04 16.23 4.44
CA THR A 81 10.63 15.88 4.18
C THR A 81 10.40 15.26 2.79
N SER A 82 11.40 15.34 1.90
CA SER A 82 11.36 14.76 0.55
C SER A 82 12.59 13.89 0.29
N PRO A 83 12.69 12.69 0.92
CA PRO A 83 13.88 11.85 0.85
C PRO A 83 14.18 11.32 -0.56
N LEU A 84 13.18 11.21 -1.42
CA LEU A 84 13.34 10.75 -2.81
C LEU A 84 13.47 11.89 -3.83
N GLN A 85 13.32 13.16 -3.40
CA GLN A 85 13.41 14.35 -4.27
C GLN A 85 12.52 14.24 -5.52
N GLU A 86 11.31 13.71 -5.38
CA GLU A 86 10.41 13.41 -6.50
C GLU A 86 10.00 14.66 -7.30
N GLU A 87 10.06 15.85 -6.69
CA GLU A 87 9.79 17.13 -7.34
C GLU A 87 10.61 17.35 -8.62
N ALA A 88 11.89 16.95 -8.60
CA ALA A 88 12.80 17.10 -9.75
C ALA A 88 12.43 16.20 -10.94
N PHE A 89 11.58 15.20 -10.74
CA PHE A 89 11.20 14.18 -11.73
C PHE A 89 9.72 14.28 -12.15
N LYS A 90 8.99 15.31 -11.69
CA LYS A 90 7.60 15.52 -12.06
C LYS A 90 7.49 15.96 -13.52
N LEU A 91 6.58 15.32 -14.25
CA LEU A 91 6.20 15.68 -15.62
C LEU A 91 4.84 16.39 -15.70
N GLY A 92 4.22 16.67 -14.54
CA GLY A 92 2.85 17.20 -14.42
C GLY A 92 1.78 16.10 -14.40
N PHE A 93 0.56 16.45 -14.03
CA PHE A 93 -0.61 15.54 -13.98
C PHE A 93 -0.40 14.28 -13.12
N GLY A 94 0.43 14.36 -12.08
CA GLY A 94 0.76 13.21 -11.23
C GLY A 94 1.73 12.21 -11.84
N LEU A 95 2.37 12.53 -12.97
CA LEU A 95 3.43 11.71 -13.60
C LEU A 95 4.79 12.04 -12.97
N ILE A 96 5.52 10.98 -12.60
CA ILE A 96 6.89 11.05 -12.08
C ILE A 96 7.74 10.05 -12.87
N GLN A 97 8.82 10.52 -13.51
CA GLN A 97 9.72 9.67 -14.29
C GLN A 97 11.16 9.81 -13.80
N LYS A 98 11.59 8.88 -12.98
CA LYS A 98 12.96 8.84 -12.43
C LYS A 98 13.89 7.89 -13.19
N TYR A 99 13.34 6.91 -13.90
CA TYR A 99 14.09 5.87 -14.60
C TYR A 99 13.62 5.74 -16.04
N ALA A 100 14.54 5.36 -16.94
CA ALA A 100 14.18 5.03 -18.31
C ALA A 100 13.22 3.83 -18.38
N GLY A 101 12.36 3.83 -19.39
CA GLY A 101 11.44 2.72 -19.68
C GLY A 101 10.21 2.63 -18.79
N ARG A 102 10.10 3.45 -17.72
CA ARG A 102 8.95 3.40 -16.79
C ARG A 102 8.54 4.77 -16.29
N VAL A 103 7.25 4.93 -16.03
CA VAL A 103 6.68 6.13 -15.41
C VAL A 103 5.77 5.75 -14.27
N LEU A 104 5.79 6.54 -13.20
CA LEU A 104 4.93 6.38 -12.04
C LEU A 104 3.78 7.40 -12.11
N VAL A 105 2.58 6.94 -11.80
CA VAL A 105 1.35 7.74 -11.71
C VAL A 105 0.90 7.81 -10.26
N ILE A 106 0.74 9.02 -9.73
CA ILE A 106 0.08 9.28 -8.45
C ILE A 106 -1.43 9.17 -8.67
N THR A 107 -2.05 8.10 -8.20
CA THR A 107 -3.47 7.81 -8.49
C THR A 107 -4.43 8.38 -7.46
N THR A 108 -3.99 8.48 -6.22
CA THR A 108 -4.77 8.97 -5.06
C THR A 108 -3.84 9.35 -3.92
N GLY A 109 -4.28 10.25 -3.04
CA GLY A 109 -3.61 10.56 -1.76
C GLY A 109 -4.09 9.69 -0.59
N SER A 110 -5.11 8.84 -0.80
CA SER A 110 -5.72 8.06 0.27
C SER A 110 -4.98 6.75 0.53
N CYS A 111 -4.90 6.35 1.82
CA CYS A 111 -4.39 5.05 2.27
C CYS A 111 -5.37 4.41 3.26
N ALA A 112 -5.40 3.07 3.30
CA ALA A 112 -6.17 2.32 4.29
C ALA A 112 -5.48 2.27 5.67
N ILE A 113 -4.16 2.48 5.70
CA ILE A 113 -3.32 2.52 6.91
C ILE A 113 -2.30 3.64 6.79
N HIS A 114 -1.98 4.29 7.90
CA HIS A 114 -0.90 5.28 7.94
C HIS A 114 0.37 4.65 8.52
N CYS A 115 1.35 4.40 7.64
CA CYS A 115 2.64 3.85 8.01
C CYS A 115 3.56 4.94 8.53
N ARG A 116 4.13 4.80 9.73
CA ARG A 116 5.01 5.84 10.31
C ARG A 116 6.27 6.09 9.48
N TYR A 117 6.73 5.12 8.73
CA TYR A 117 7.86 5.20 7.80
C TYR A 117 7.48 5.70 6.39
N CYS A 118 6.29 6.27 6.19
CA CYS A 118 5.84 6.73 4.88
C CYS A 118 6.71 7.89 4.39
N PHE A 119 7.49 7.66 3.32
CA PHE A 119 8.35 8.68 2.73
C PHE A 119 7.58 9.77 1.99
N ARG A 120 6.28 9.56 1.71
CA ARG A 120 5.37 10.52 1.08
C ARG A 120 4.40 11.14 2.07
N ARG A 121 4.62 11.10 3.39
CA ARG A 121 3.69 11.70 4.36
C ARG A 121 3.52 13.21 4.17
N HIS A 122 4.51 13.88 3.63
CA HIS A 122 4.51 15.33 3.31
C HIS A 122 4.34 15.62 1.81
N PHE A 123 4.00 14.59 1.00
CA PHE A 123 3.82 14.77 -0.44
C PHE A 123 2.54 15.58 -0.72
N PRO A 124 2.59 16.62 -1.57
CA PRO A 124 1.45 17.47 -1.89
C PRO A 124 0.48 16.76 -2.86
N TYR A 125 -0.33 15.84 -2.33
CA TYR A 125 -1.25 15.03 -3.13
C TYR A 125 -2.32 15.86 -3.84
N GLU A 126 -2.80 16.94 -3.21
CA GLU A 126 -3.83 17.82 -3.78
C GLU A 126 -3.39 18.40 -5.13
N ASP A 127 -2.11 18.77 -5.25
CA ASP A 127 -1.54 19.34 -6.47
C ASP A 127 -1.11 18.30 -7.51
N ASN A 128 -1.06 17.02 -7.13
CA ASN A 128 -0.46 15.95 -7.95
C ASN A 128 -1.39 14.77 -8.24
N GLN A 129 -2.61 14.77 -7.71
CA GLN A 129 -3.59 13.74 -8.02
C GLN A 129 -4.35 14.11 -9.29
N PRO A 130 -4.33 13.27 -10.35
CA PRO A 130 -5.02 13.57 -11.59
C PRO A 130 -6.54 13.67 -11.39
N SER A 131 -7.14 14.76 -11.89
CA SER A 131 -8.59 14.87 -12.06
C SER A 131 -9.07 13.88 -13.15
N THR A 132 -10.37 13.76 -13.33
CA THR A 132 -10.91 12.90 -14.39
C THR A 132 -10.48 13.39 -15.78
N GLU A 133 -10.35 14.68 -15.98
CA GLU A 133 -9.94 15.32 -17.23
C GLU A 133 -8.45 15.13 -17.50
N ASP A 134 -7.62 15.18 -16.45
CA ASP A 134 -6.16 15.01 -16.54
C ASP A 134 -5.77 13.61 -17.05
N TRP A 135 -6.58 12.59 -16.77
CA TRP A 135 -6.29 11.22 -17.24
C TRP A 135 -6.20 11.09 -18.75
N SER A 136 -6.98 11.85 -19.51
CA SER A 136 -6.90 11.82 -20.97
C SER A 136 -5.55 12.35 -21.46
N GLU A 137 -5.08 13.45 -20.86
CA GLU A 137 -3.78 14.04 -21.15
C GLU A 137 -2.64 13.12 -20.69
N LEU A 138 -2.82 12.47 -19.54
CA LEU A 138 -1.85 11.51 -18.99
C LEU A 138 -1.65 10.32 -19.96
N PHE A 139 -2.73 9.70 -20.45
CA PHE A 139 -2.62 8.62 -21.42
C PHE A 139 -1.97 9.08 -22.72
N ARG A 140 -2.32 10.28 -23.22
CA ARG A 140 -1.72 10.87 -24.41
C ARG A 140 -0.20 11.06 -24.25
N ARG A 141 0.27 11.53 -23.09
CA ARG A 141 1.70 11.68 -22.80
C ARG A 141 2.43 10.34 -22.75
N ILE A 142 1.83 9.34 -22.10
CA ILE A 142 2.38 7.98 -22.07
C ILE A 142 2.47 7.41 -23.48
N GLU A 143 1.44 7.60 -24.33
CA GLU A 143 1.41 7.13 -25.71
C GLU A 143 2.47 7.81 -26.59
N GLN A 144 2.77 9.08 -26.35
CA GLN A 144 3.79 9.82 -27.08
C GLN A 144 5.23 9.43 -26.73
N ASP A 145 5.46 8.94 -25.52
CA ASP A 145 6.80 8.51 -25.10
C ASP A 145 7.02 7.02 -25.39
N GLN A 146 7.51 6.74 -26.59
CA GLN A 146 7.80 5.38 -27.07
C GLN A 146 8.93 4.68 -26.29
N SER A 147 9.63 5.38 -25.41
CA SER A 147 10.66 4.77 -24.55
C SER A 147 10.05 4.02 -23.37
N LEU A 148 8.77 4.27 -23.04
CA LEU A 148 8.07 3.64 -21.92
C LEU A 148 7.57 2.24 -22.30
N SER A 149 7.74 1.29 -21.40
CA SER A 149 7.16 -0.07 -21.50
C SER A 149 6.37 -0.45 -20.22
N GLU A 150 6.54 0.30 -19.15
CA GLU A 150 5.94 0.03 -17.86
C GLU A 150 5.30 1.28 -17.25
N VAL A 151 4.07 1.12 -16.75
CA VAL A 151 3.38 2.13 -15.95
C VAL A 151 3.22 1.62 -14.52
N ILE A 152 3.58 2.44 -13.54
CA ILE A 152 3.50 2.13 -12.11
C ILE A 152 2.39 2.96 -11.49
N LEU A 153 1.34 2.33 -10.96
CA LEU A 153 0.33 3.01 -10.15
C LEU A 153 0.80 3.05 -8.70
N SER A 154 0.82 4.24 -8.12
CA SER A 154 1.25 4.51 -6.76
C SER A 154 0.52 5.74 -6.20
N GLY A 155 1.11 6.42 -5.21
CA GLY A 155 0.55 7.59 -4.57
C GLY A 155 0.40 7.35 -3.08
N GLY A 156 -0.81 7.48 -2.54
CA GLY A 156 -1.22 6.82 -1.31
C GLY A 156 -1.22 5.31 -1.57
N ASP A 157 -2.38 4.73 -1.75
CA ASP A 157 -2.46 3.33 -2.17
C ASP A 157 -3.42 3.19 -3.37
N PRO A 158 -2.96 2.74 -4.55
CA PRO A 158 -3.79 2.66 -5.75
C PRO A 158 -5.01 1.75 -5.59
N LEU A 159 -4.97 0.75 -4.71
CA LEU A 159 -6.12 -0.12 -4.43
C LEU A 159 -7.20 0.54 -3.56
N MET A 160 -7.03 1.79 -3.13
CA MET A 160 -8.11 2.62 -2.60
C MET A 160 -9.09 3.05 -3.70
N LEU A 161 -8.68 3.04 -4.97
CA LEU A 161 -9.59 3.21 -6.09
C LEU A 161 -10.55 2.01 -6.19
N ASN A 162 -11.78 2.25 -6.64
CA ASN A 162 -12.71 1.16 -6.92
C ASN A 162 -12.29 0.34 -8.16
N ASP A 163 -12.79 -0.89 -8.25
CA ASP A 163 -12.39 -1.83 -9.31
C ASP A 163 -12.74 -1.33 -10.71
N ARG A 164 -13.87 -0.62 -10.86
CA ARG A 164 -14.27 -0.01 -12.14
C ARG A 164 -13.26 1.03 -12.62
N ARG A 165 -12.71 1.85 -11.72
CA ARG A 165 -11.70 2.86 -12.07
C ARG A 165 -10.38 2.21 -12.43
N LEU A 166 -9.96 1.18 -11.68
CA LEU A 166 -8.74 0.42 -11.97
C LEU A 166 -8.83 -0.30 -13.33
N ALA A 167 -9.96 -0.96 -13.60
CA ALA A 167 -10.21 -1.60 -14.88
C ALA A 167 -10.12 -0.60 -16.04
N TRP A 168 -10.78 0.56 -15.91
CA TRP A 168 -10.74 1.61 -16.92
C TRP A 168 -9.32 2.13 -17.17
N ILE A 169 -8.50 2.30 -16.12
CA ILE A 169 -7.08 2.67 -16.28
C ILE A 169 -6.34 1.58 -17.03
N GLY A 170 -6.48 0.32 -16.63
CA GLY A 170 -5.83 -0.82 -17.25
C GLY A 170 -6.20 -0.97 -18.74
N GLU A 171 -7.49 -0.82 -19.09
CA GLU A 171 -7.97 -0.89 -20.46
C GLU A 171 -7.40 0.22 -21.36
N ASN A 172 -7.29 1.46 -20.85
CA ASN A 172 -6.69 2.55 -21.62
C ASN A 172 -5.19 2.34 -21.82
N LEU A 173 -4.46 1.90 -20.79
CA LEU A 173 -3.05 1.58 -20.92
C LEU A 173 -2.80 0.39 -21.86
N ALA A 174 -3.66 -0.61 -21.88
CA ALA A 174 -3.57 -1.78 -22.76
C ALA A 174 -3.77 -1.45 -24.25
N ARG A 175 -4.34 -0.28 -24.57
CA ARG A 175 -4.45 0.21 -25.97
C ARG A 175 -3.15 0.85 -26.48
N ILE A 176 -2.24 1.21 -25.60
CA ILE A 176 -0.95 1.81 -25.94
C ILE A 176 0.03 0.68 -26.27
N GLN A 177 0.40 0.52 -27.53
CA GLN A 177 1.09 -0.67 -28.06
C GLN A 177 2.44 -0.98 -27.38
N HIS A 178 3.21 0.05 -27.00
CA HIS A 178 4.52 -0.14 -26.39
C HIS A 178 4.45 -0.39 -24.86
N ILE A 179 3.29 -0.17 -24.22
CA ILE A 179 3.10 -0.49 -22.81
C ILE A 179 2.75 -1.96 -22.67
N THR A 180 3.61 -2.70 -22.00
CA THR A 180 3.48 -4.16 -21.79
C THR A 180 3.23 -4.54 -20.34
N THR A 181 3.54 -3.64 -19.39
CA THR A 181 3.49 -3.94 -17.96
C THR A 181 2.75 -2.84 -17.19
N LEU A 182 1.81 -3.27 -16.36
CA LEU A 182 1.16 -2.44 -15.36
C LEU A 182 1.56 -2.92 -13.97
N ARG A 183 2.25 -2.07 -13.21
CA ARG A 183 2.69 -2.36 -11.86
C ARG A 183 1.87 -1.57 -10.84
N LEU A 184 1.45 -2.22 -9.76
CA LEU A 184 0.77 -1.59 -8.63
C LEU A 184 1.64 -1.67 -7.39
N HIS A 185 1.96 -0.53 -6.78
CA HIS A 185 2.62 -0.46 -5.47
C HIS A 185 1.55 -0.28 -4.40
N THR A 186 1.32 -1.29 -3.58
CA THR A 186 0.20 -1.31 -2.64
C THR A 186 0.53 -2.07 -1.36
N ARG A 187 -0.02 -1.62 -0.25
CA ARG A 187 -0.05 -2.35 1.02
C ARG A 187 -1.44 -2.94 1.32
N MET A 188 -2.43 -2.56 0.51
CA MET A 188 -3.84 -2.84 0.75
C MET A 188 -4.15 -4.34 0.94
N PRO A 189 -3.64 -5.29 0.11
CA PRO A 189 -3.93 -6.72 0.28
C PRO A 189 -3.33 -7.32 1.56
N ILE A 190 -2.32 -6.66 2.12
CA ILE A 190 -1.70 -7.03 3.40
C ILE A 190 -2.53 -6.48 4.56
N VAL A 191 -2.94 -5.22 4.44
CA VAL A 191 -3.65 -4.50 5.50
C VAL A 191 -5.11 -4.93 5.61
N ILE A 192 -5.78 -5.08 4.47
CA ILE A 192 -7.17 -5.52 4.32
C ILE A 192 -7.24 -6.60 3.24
N PRO A 193 -7.03 -7.89 3.56
CA PRO A 193 -7.09 -9.00 2.59
C PRO A 193 -8.40 -9.08 1.81
N GLN A 194 -9.51 -8.60 2.39
CA GLN A 194 -10.83 -8.51 1.77
C GLN A 194 -10.86 -7.58 0.54
N ARG A 195 -9.82 -6.74 0.35
CA ARG A 195 -9.69 -5.91 -0.85
C ARG A 195 -9.45 -6.74 -2.12
N VAL A 196 -8.93 -7.94 -1.99
CA VAL A 196 -8.75 -8.86 -3.12
C VAL A 196 -10.11 -9.49 -3.45
N THR A 197 -10.97 -8.72 -4.13
CA THR A 197 -12.33 -9.11 -4.52
C THR A 197 -12.32 -9.92 -5.82
N SER A 198 -13.43 -10.59 -6.13
CA SER A 198 -13.60 -11.26 -7.44
C SER A 198 -13.54 -10.27 -8.59
N THR A 199 -14.13 -9.08 -8.43
CA THR A 199 -14.11 -8.01 -9.46
C THR A 199 -12.70 -7.45 -9.68
N LEU A 200 -11.87 -7.34 -8.63
CA LEU A 200 -10.47 -6.97 -8.78
C LEU A 200 -9.72 -8.02 -9.59
N LEU A 201 -9.89 -9.29 -9.27
CA LEU A 201 -9.21 -10.40 -9.95
C LEU A 201 -9.65 -10.55 -11.41
N GLU A 202 -10.93 -10.30 -11.69
CA GLU A 202 -11.51 -10.43 -13.03
C GLU A 202 -10.82 -9.50 -14.04
N TRP A 203 -10.73 -8.21 -13.76
CA TRP A 203 -10.09 -7.29 -14.71
C TRP A 203 -8.57 -7.55 -14.83
N MET A 204 -7.91 -7.99 -13.75
CA MET A 204 -6.48 -8.36 -13.80
C MET A 204 -6.26 -9.58 -14.70
N THR A 205 -7.13 -10.59 -14.62
CA THR A 205 -7.06 -11.79 -15.45
C THR A 205 -7.36 -11.50 -16.94
N LEU A 206 -8.28 -10.58 -17.21
CA LEU A 206 -8.68 -10.21 -18.57
C LEU A 206 -7.73 -9.19 -19.22
N SER A 207 -6.84 -8.58 -18.47
CA SER A 207 -5.88 -7.61 -19.00
C SER A 207 -4.89 -8.27 -19.96
N SER A 208 -4.58 -7.60 -21.07
CA SER A 208 -3.47 -7.98 -21.96
C SER A 208 -2.10 -7.54 -21.44
N LEU A 209 -2.05 -6.72 -20.39
CA LEU A 209 -0.82 -6.28 -19.74
C LEU A 209 -0.31 -7.33 -18.75
N ASN A 210 1.01 -7.41 -18.59
CA ASN A 210 1.62 -8.13 -17.48
C ASN A 210 1.33 -7.36 -16.19
N ILE A 211 0.50 -7.92 -15.31
CA ILE A 211 0.17 -7.31 -14.03
C ILE A 211 1.22 -7.71 -12.99
N VAL A 212 1.90 -6.72 -12.44
CA VAL A 212 2.86 -6.87 -11.34
C VAL A 212 2.34 -6.14 -10.12
N MET A 213 2.30 -6.79 -8.98
CA MET A 213 1.94 -6.17 -7.70
C MET A 213 3.14 -6.21 -6.77
N VAL A 214 3.60 -5.04 -6.34
CA VAL A 214 4.63 -4.89 -5.32
C VAL A 214 3.95 -4.58 -4.00
N THR A 215 3.96 -5.56 -3.11
CA THR A 215 3.44 -5.41 -1.75
C THR A 215 4.47 -4.76 -0.83
N HIS A 216 4.00 -4.20 0.28
CA HIS A 216 4.85 -3.67 1.34
C HIS A 216 4.60 -4.43 2.63
N VAL A 217 5.45 -5.41 2.91
CA VAL A 217 5.47 -6.19 4.15
C VAL A 217 6.85 -6.03 4.77
N ASN A 218 6.90 -5.63 6.03
CA ASN A 218 8.16 -5.41 6.75
C ASN A 218 8.43 -6.49 7.81
N HIS A 219 7.39 -7.18 8.30
CA HIS A 219 7.54 -8.21 9.33
C HIS A 219 6.69 -9.44 9.04
N GLY A 220 7.21 -10.62 9.39
CA GLY A 220 6.52 -11.89 9.16
C GLY A 220 5.15 -12.00 9.82
N ASN A 221 4.89 -11.26 10.91
CA ASN A 221 3.59 -11.25 11.60
C ASN A 221 2.48 -10.55 10.80
N GLU A 222 2.83 -9.79 9.75
CA GLU A 222 1.84 -9.22 8.83
C GLU A 222 1.17 -10.29 7.93
N ILE A 223 1.79 -11.48 7.82
CA ILE A 223 1.32 -12.56 6.96
C ILE A 223 0.62 -13.63 7.80
N ASP A 224 -0.69 -13.52 7.90
CA ASP A 224 -1.60 -14.49 8.48
C ASP A 224 -2.25 -15.38 7.40
N PRO A 225 -3.09 -16.38 7.75
CA PRO A 225 -3.79 -17.22 6.77
C PRO A 225 -4.68 -16.45 5.78
N GLU A 226 -5.28 -15.32 6.18
CA GLU A 226 -6.12 -14.52 5.30
C GLU A 226 -5.29 -13.76 4.26
N VAL A 227 -4.18 -13.16 4.67
CA VAL A 227 -3.21 -12.54 3.76
C VAL A 227 -2.65 -13.57 2.79
N LYS A 228 -2.22 -14.75 3.29
CA LYS A 228 -1.73 -15.85 2.44
C LYS A 228 -2.79 -16.28 1.42
N SER A 229 -4.05 -16.37 1.82
CA SER A 229 -5.17 -16.69 0.92
C SER A 229 -5.36 -15.61 -0.15
N ALA A 230 -5.29 -14.33 0.21
CA ALA A 230 -5.39 -13.21 -0.72
C ALA A 230 -4.25 -13.22 -1.75
N MET A 231 -2.99 -13.44 -1.32
CA MET A 231 -1.83 -13.58 -2.21
C MET A 231 -2.01 -14.77 -3.18
N ASN A 232 -2.46 -15.90 -2.68
CA ASN A 232 -2.71 -17.07 -3.54
C ASN A 232 -3.80 -16.83 -4.58
N ARG A 233 -4.83 -16.02 -4.27
CA ARG A 233 -5.87 -15.63 -5.25
C ARG A 233 -5.29 -14.74 -6.34
N LEU A 234 -4.48 -13.73 -5.99
CA LEU A 234 -3.77 -12.87 -6.94
C LEU A 234 -2.84 -13.68 -7.84
N LYS A 235 -2.05 -14.59 -7.27
CA LYS A 235 -1.16 -15.47 -8.03
C LYS A 235 -1.93 -16.34 -9.05
N ARG A 236 -3.07 -16.92 -8.64
CA ARG A 236 -3.93 -17.71 -9.55
C ARG A 236 -4.54 -16.89 -10.68
N ALA A 237 -4.75 -15.59 -10.47
CA ALA A 237 -5.19 -14.64 -11.48
C ALA A 237 -4.04 -14.20 -12.43
N GLY A 238 -2.84 -14.78 -12.32
CA GLY A 238 -1.71 -14.48 -13.19
C GLY A 238 -0.88 -13.26 -12.74
N VAL A 239 -1.14 -12.69 -11.56
CA VAL A 239 -0.40 -11.52 -11.05
C VAL A 239 0.98 -11.95 -10.56
N THR A 240 2.03 -11.29 -11.02
CA THR A 240 3.38 -11.42 -10.47
C THR A 240 3.47 -10.67 -9.16
N LEU A 241 3.81 -11.38 -8.08
CA LEU A 241 3.85 -10.82 -6.73
C LEU A 241 5.29 -10.61 -6.25
N LEU A 242 5.60 -9.36 -5.92
CA LEU A 242 6.88 -8.93 -5.37
C LEU A 242 6.63 -8.25 -4.01
N ASN A 243 7.64 -8.23 -3.15
CA ASN A 243 7.59 -7.48 -1.90
C ASN A 243 8.78 -6.55 -1.75
N GLN A 244 8.51 -5.30 -1.42
CA GLN A 244 9.48 -4.30 -1.02
C GLN A 244 9.39 -4.07 0.48
N SER A 245 10.48 -4.27 1.21
CA SER A 245 10.58 -4.02 2.65
C SER A 245 11.40 -2.78 2.94
N VAL A 246 11.06 -2.08 4.01
CA VAL A 246 11.91 -1.03 4.62
C VAL A 246 12.61 -1.63 5.83
N LEU A 247 13.90 -1.42 5.98
CA LEU A 247 14.63 -1.77 7.19
C LEU A 247 14.27 -0.78 8.29
N LEU A 248 13.63 -1.27 9.33
CA LEU A 248 13.09 -0.49 10.43
C LEU A 248 13.73 -0.96 11.75
N LYS A 249 14.29 -0.01 12.48
CA LYS A 249 14.89 -0.26 13.80
C LYS A 249 13.86 -0.88 14.75
N ASP A 250 14.27 -1.86 15.51
CA ASP A 250 13.47 -2.59 16.51
C ASP A 250 12.26 -3.37 15.92
N ILE A 251 12.15 -3.45 14.59
CA ILE A 251 11.06 -4.15 13.88
C ILE A 251 11.60 -5.33 13.07
N ASN A 252 12.53 -5.06 12.14
CA ASN A 252 13.08 -6.08 11.25
C ASN A 252 14.58 -5.90 10.98
N ASP A 253 15.29 -5.21 11.84
CA ASP A 253 16.72 -4.92 11.72
C ASP A 253 17.63 -6.06 12.24
N ASN A 254 17.11 -7.28 12.23
CA ASN A 254 17.87 -8.48 12.61
C ASN A 254 17.64 -9.63 11.61
N ALA A 255 18.59 -10.55 11.55
CA ALA A 255 18.61 -11.64 10.59
C ALA A 255 17.43 -12.61 10.74
N GLU A 256 16.97 -12.86 11.96
CA GLU A 256 15.87 -13.79 12.25
C GLU A 256 14.53 -13.26 11.72
N ALA A 257 14.23 -11.98 11.97
CA ALA A 257 13.03 -11.32 11.46
C ALA A 257 12.98 -11.31 9.93
N LEU A 258 14.12 -10.99 9.28
CA LEU A 258 14.23 -10.97 7.81
C LEU A 258 14.14 -12.37 7.21
N ALA A 259 14.75 -13.38 7.81
CA ALA A 259 14.64 -14.76 7.36
C ALA A 259 13.20 -15.27 7.49
N THR A 260 12.55 -15.02 8.63
CA THR A 260 11.14 -15.38 8.87
C THR A 260 10.22 -14.69 7.86
N LEU A 261 10.41 -13.39 7.61
CA LEU A 261 9.66 -12.66 6.60
C LEU A 261 9.85 -13.28 5.21
N SER A 262 11.09 -13.56 4.81
CA SER A 262 11.42 -14.13 3.50
C SER A 262 10.74 -15.49 3.30
N HIS A 263 10.78 -16.37 4.29
CA HIS A 263 10.11 -17.66 4.24
C HIS A 263 8.59 -17.52 4.09
N LYS A 264 7.95 -16.65 4.89
CA LYS A 264 6.50 -16.41 4.81
C LYS A 264 6.07 -15.80 3.48
N LEU A 265 6.87 -14.90 2.91
CA LEU A 265 6.64 -14.33 1.57
C LEU A 265 6.69 -15.44 0.51
N MET A 266 7.75 -16.25 0.49
CA MET A 266 7.91 -17.34 -0.46
C MET A 266 6.76 -18.36 -0.35
N ASP A 267 6.37 -18.73 0.87
CA ASP A 267 5.23 -19.61 1.14
C ASP A 267 3.88 -19.04 0.66
N SER A 268 3.80 -17.73 0.53
CA SER A 268 2.63 -17.00 0.00
C SER A 268 2.73 -16.76 -1.51
N GLY A 269 3.83 -17.22 -2.15
CA GLY A 269 4.10 -17.02 -3.57
C GLY A 269 4.51 -15.59 -3.94
N VAL A 270 5.04 -14.84 -2.97
CA VAL A 270 5.56 -13.48 -3.12
C VAL A 270 7.09 -13.52 -3.11
N LEU A 271 7.72 -12.91 -4.10
CA LEU A 271 9.19 -12.83 -4.16
C LEU A 271 9.69 -11.59 -3.41
N PRO A 272 10.65 -11.72 -2.49
CA PRO A 272 11.40 -10.59 -1.95
C PRO A 272 12.12 -9.86 -3.10
N TYR A 273 12.05 -8.51 -3.08
CA TYR A 273 12.51 -7.70 -4.23
C TYR A 273 13.35 -6.50 -3.74
#